data_553acc0c809b3ba1d044a97c683c80c6
#
_entry.id   553acc0c809b3ba1d044a97c683c80c6
#
_cell.length_a   1.000
_cell.length_b   1.000
_cell.length_c   1.000
_cell.angle_alpha   90.00
_cell.angle_beta   90.00
_cell.angle_gamma   90.00
#
_symmetry.space_group_name_H-M   'P 1'
#
loop_
_entity.id
_entity.type
_entity.pdbx_description
1 polymer ?
#
loop_
_entity_poly.entity_id
_entity_poly.type
_entity_poly.pdbx_seq_one_letter_code
_entity_poly.pdbx_strand_id
1 'polypeptide(L)'
;IDPGTTQSGWAMINGSTLSSGVMKNADMRCLLQDYGDILCPTDRVAIEMIASYGMPVGKEVFETCVWIGRFCEAWKGESEPALIYRRDVKLHLCGSVRAKDANIRQALIDKLGPQGTKKEPGPTYGVKSHAWAALAVAVTFAETNGDR
;
A
#
# COMPACT_ATOMS: atom_id res chain seq x y z
N ILE A 1 0.48 -0.20 -2.59
CA ILE A 1 1.74 -0.97 -2.62
C ILE A 1 2.69 -0.40 -1.57
N ASP A 2 3.36 -1.28 -0.80
CA ASP A 2 4.49 -0.98 0.10
C ASP A 2 5.77 -1.57 -0.52
N PRO A 3 6.58 -0.77 -1.22
CA PRO A 3 7.73 -1.26 -1.94
C PRO A 3 8.91 -1.65 -1.03
N GLY A 4 9.56 -2.76 -1.33
CA GLY A 4 10.83 -3.16 -0.75
C GLY A 4 11.91 -3.37 -1.81
N THR A 5 13.08 -3.83 -1.41
CA THR A 5 14.22 -4.04 -2.31
C THR A 5 14.06 -5.26 -3.22
N THR A 6 13.39 -6.32 -2.77
CA THR A 6 13.24 -7.59 -3.50
C THR A 6 11.79 -8.05 -3.60
N GLN A 7 10.97 -7.73 -2.62
CA GLN A 7 9.55 -8.03 -2.57
C GLN A 7 8.78 -6.83 -2.01
N SER A 8 7.52 -6.73 -2.37
CA SER A 8 6.63 -5.64 -1.95
C SER A 8 5.35 -6.18 -1.33
N GLY A 9 4.83 -5.46 -0.35
CA GLY A 9 3.49 -5.65 0.15
C GLY A 9 2.46 -5.05 -0.80
N TRP A 10 1.31 -5.68 -0.90
CA TRP A 10 0.19 -5.14 -1.67
C TRP A 10 -1.13 -5.33 -0.92
N ALA A 11 -2.05 -4.43 -1.15
CA ALA A 11 -3.44 -4.55 -0.73
C ALA A 11 -4.35 -3.96 -1.80
N MET A 12 -5.48 -4.59 -2.03
CA MET A 12 -6.52 -4.15 -2.95
C MET A 12 -7.84 -4.05 -2.20
N ILE A 13 -8.51 -2.92 -2.35
CA ILE A 13 -9.82 -2.64 -1.78
C ILE A 13 -10.78 -2.45 -2.95
N ASN A 14 -11.83 -3.26 -2.99
CA ASN A 14 -12.90 -3.15 -3.98
C ASN A 14 -14.25 -3.23 -3.25
N GLY A 15 -14.87 -2.08 -2.99
CA GLY A 15 -16.04 -2.00 -2.12
C GLY A 15 -15.74 -2.55 -0.72
N SER A 16 -16.45 -3.60 -0.33
CA SER A 16 -16.24 -4.28 0.95
C SER A 16 -15.20 -5.42 0.91
N THR A 17 -14.65 -5.71 -0.27
CA THR A 17 -13.69 -6.80 -0.43
C THR A 17 -12.27 -6.29 -0.25
N LEU A 18 -11.52 -6.96 0.62
CA LEU A 18 -10.11 -6.73 0.85
C LEU A 18 -9.29 -7.96 0.45
N SER A 19 -8.30 -7.76 -0.40
CA SER A 19 -7.28 -8.75 -0.71
C SER A 19 -5.90 -8.16 -0.43
N SER A 20 -4.98 -8.97 0.05
CA SER A 20 -3.64 -8.48 0.38
C SER A 20 -2.60 -9.61 0.38
N GLY A 21 -1.35 -9.24 0.25
CA GLY A 21 -0.26 -10.19 0.28
C GLY A 21 1.11 -9.54 0.14
N VAL A 22 2.09 -10.39 -0.08
CA VAL A 22 3.46 -10.00 -0.39
C VAL A 22 3.89 -10.79 -1.64
N MET A 23 4.52 -10.14 -2.59
CA MET A 23 5.04 -10.79 -3.79
C MET A 23 6.40 -10.23 -4.20
N LYS A 24 7.11 -10.97 -5.05
CA LYS A 24 8.38 -10.50 -5.61
C LYS A 24 8.15 -9.26 -6.48
N ASN A 25 9.10 -8.34 -6.46
CA ASN A 25 8.99 -7.09 -7.23
C ASN A 25 8.86 -7.32 -8.74
N ALA A 26 9.51 -8.36 -9.28
CA ALA A 26 9.36 -8.72 -10.69
C ALA A 26 7.92 -9.13 -11.03
N ASP A 27 7.30 -9.94 -10.17
CA ASP A 27 5.91 -10.40 -10.35
C ASP A 27 4.93 -9.23 -10.20
N MET A 28 5.17 -8.34 -9.24
CA MET A 28 4.39 -7.10 -9.07
C MET A 28 4.45 -6.22 -10.33
N ARG A 29 5.65 -6.06 -10.89
CA ARG A 29 5.83 -5.26 -12.12
C ARG A 29 5.07 -5.87 -13.30
N CYS A 30 5.16 -7.20 -13.50
CA CYS A 30 4.37 -7.88 -14.54
C CYS A 30 2.87 -7.68 -14.31
N LEU A 31 2.39 -7.88 -13.09
CA LEU A 31 1.00 -7.66 -12.74
C LEU A 31 0.52 -6.25 -13.13
N LEU A 32 1.31 -5.22 -12.81
CA LEU A 32 0.96 -3.82 -13.13
C LEU A 32 0.97 -3.54 -14.64
N GLN A 33 1.81 -4.23 -15.42
CA GLN A 33 1.81 -4.14 -16.88
C GLN A 33 0.59 -4.81 -17.51
N ASP A 34 0.18 -5.96 -16.97
CA ASP A 34 -0.94 -6.73 -17.48
C ASP A 34 -2.30 -6.16 -17.01
N TYR A 35 -2.27 -5.26 -16.04
CA TYR A 35 -3.47 -4.71 -15.40
C TYR A 35 -4.36 -3.91 -16.34
N GLY A 36 -3.79 -3.25 -17.35
CA GLY A 36 -4.53 -2.50 -18.35
C GLY A 36 -5.49 -3.36 -19.20
N ASP A 37 -5.20 -4.68 -19.29
CA ASP A 37 -6.03 -5.63 -20.06
C ASP A 37 -7.09 -6.34 -19.20
N ILE A 38 -6.97 -6.29 -17.86
CA ILE A 38 -7.75 -7.13 -16.92
C ILE A 38 -8.69 -6.32 -16.05
N LEU A 39 -8.45 -5.02 -15.84
CA LEU A 39 -9.14 -4.23 -14.82
C LEU A 39 -9.97 -3.07 -15.35
N CYS A 40 -10.83 -2.59 -14.45
CA CYS A 40 -11.69 -1.46 -14.70
C CYS A 40 -10.84 -0.19 -14.96
N PRO A 41 -11.15 0.61 -15.99
CA PRO A 41 -10.43 1.87 -16.25
C PRO A 41 -10.39 2.84 -15.06
N THR A 42 -11.32 2.68 -14.12
CA THR A 42 -11.39 3.51 -12.90
C THR A 42 -10.49 3.04 -11.77
N ASP A 43 -9.80 1.91 -11.92
CA ASP A 43 -8.88 1.43 -10.89
C ASP A 43 -7.71 2.38 -10.72
N ARG A 44 -7.27 2.53 -9.48
CA ARG A 44 -6.20 3.45 -9.10
C ARG A 44 -5.14 2.71 -8.30
N VAL A 45 -3.88 3.12 -8.46
CA VAL A 45 -2.79 2.61 -7.66
C VAL A 45 -2.19 3.69 -6.78
N ALA A 46 -1.95 3.35 -5.52
CA ALA A 46 -1.19 4.16 -4.58
C ALA A 46 0.06 3.39 -4.13
N ILE A 47 1.19 4.05 -4.11
CA ILE A 47 2.49 3.47 -3.78
C ILE A 47 3.10 4.27 -2.64
N GLU A 48 3.59 3.57 -1.59
CA GLU A 48 4.32 4.25 -0.51
C GLU A 48 5.61 4.83 -1.07
N MET A 49 5.80 6.14 -0.85
CA MET A 49 7.01 6.87 -1.24
C MET A 49 7.90 7.08 -0.02
N ILE A 50 9.20 6.98 -0.25
CA ILE A 50 10.22 7.15 0.78
C ILE A 50 10.70 8.60 0.82
N ALA A 51 10.98 9.10 2.04
CA ALA A 51 11.69 10.36 2.26
C ALA A 51 12.71 10.20 3.39
N SER A 52 13.85 10.84 3.25
CA SER A 52 14.93 10.77 4.25
C SER A 52 14.66 11.61 5.50
N TYR A 53 13.85 12.66 5.37
CA TYR A 53 13.61 13.67 6.43
C TYR A 53 14.89 14.21 7.08
N GLY A 54 15.97 14.35 6.29
CA GLY A 54 17.28 14.81 6.76
C GLY A 54 18.16 13.72 7.40
N MET A 55 17.71 12.48 7.45
CA MET A 55 18.51 11.35 7.92
C MET A 55 19.37 10.76 6.79
N PRO A 56 20.57 10.24 7.10
CA PRO A 56 21.35 9.47 6.12
C PRO A 56 20.54 8.29 5.59
N VAL A 57 20.66 8.05 4.28
CA VAL A 57 19.97 6.94 3.61
C VAL A 57 20.98 5.89 3.14
N GLY A 58 20.65 4.62 3.34
CA GLY A 58 21.46 3.50 2.91
C GLY A 58 21.10 3.04 1.49
N LYS A 59 21.84 2.03 1.01
CA LYS A 59 21.66 1.44 -0.31
C LYS A 59 20.24 0.95 -0.56
N GLU A 60 19.60 0.37 0.44
CA GLU A 60 18.24 -0.18 0.36
C GLU A 60 17.20 0.90 -0.01
N VAL A 61 17.40 2.13 0.45
CA VAL A 61 16.50 3.25 0.11
C VAL A 61 16.57 3.53 -1.39
N PHE A 62 17.78 3.59 -1.96
CA PHE A 62 17.95 3.83 -3.39
C PHE A 62 17.39 2.66 -4.23
N GLU A 63 17.64 1.42 -3.82
CA GLU A 63 17.10 0.24 -4.50
C GLU A 63 15.57 0.21 -4.46
N THR A 64 14.96 0.60 -3.34
CA THR A 64 13.51 0.71 -3.22
C THR A 64 12.96 1.85 -4.11
N CYS A 65 13.63 3.00 -4.18
CA CYS A 65 13.24 4.09 -5.09
C CYS A 65 13.27 3.66 -6.56
N VAL A 66 14.24 2.85 -6.96
CA VAL A 66 14.29 2.27 -8.32
C VAL A 66 13.05 1.41 -8.58
N TRP A 67 12.61 0.61 -7.60
CA TRP A 67 11.39 -0.21 -7.75
C TRP A 67 10.13 0.64 -7.78
N ILE A 68 10.04 1.69 -6.97
CA ILE A 68 8.93 2.65 -7.03
C ILE A 68 8.79 3.21 -8.46
N GLY A 69 9.87 3.68 -9.05
CA GLY A 69 9.88 4.20 -10.43
C GLY A 69 9.45 3.14 -11.46
N ARG A 70 9.93 1.89 -11.31
CA ARG A 70 9.54 0.77 -12.18
C ARG A 70 8.05 0.41 -12.06
N PHE A 71 7.47 0.51 -10.87
CA PHE A 71 6.04 0.28 -10.66
C PHE A 71 5.21 1.40 -11.27
N CYS A 72 5.63 2.66 -11.10
CA CYS A 72 4.97 3.79 -11.74
C CYS A 72 4.96 3.65 -13.26
N GLU A 73 6.10 3.29 -13.87
CA GLU A 73 6.21 3.11 -15.32
C GLU A 73 5.42 1.91 -15.83
N ALA A 74 5.35 0.83 -15.02
CA ALA A 74 4.63 -0.38 -15.40
C ALA A 74 3.10 -0.22 -15.35
N TRP A 75 2.58 0.69 -14.53
CA TRP A 75 1.15 0.91 -14.39
C TRP A 75 0.52 1.38 -15.70
N LYS A 76 -0.57 0.74 -16.12
CA LYS A 76 -1.29 1.01 -17.38
C LYS A 76 -2.70 1.54 -17.17
N GLY A 77 -3.09 1.86 -15.93
CA GLY A 77 -4.38 2.51 -15.67
C GLY A 77 -4.43 3.94 -16.20
N GLU A 78 -5.62 4.51 -16.31
CA GLU A 78 -5.83 5.86 -16.87
C GLU A 78 -5.25 6.98 -16.00
N SER A 79 -5.17 6.77 -14.68
CA SER A 79 -4.63 7.76 -13.74
C SER A 79 -3.20 7.44 -13.36
N GLU A 80 -2.38 8.50 -13.20
CA GLU A 80 -1.03 8.36 -12.66
C GLU A 80 -1.03 7.70 -11.27
N PRO A 81 -0.02 6.88 -10.95
CA PRO A 81 0.17 6.33 -9.62
C PRO A 81 0.29 7.42 -8.56
N ALA A 82 -0.47 7.32 -7.48
CA ALA A 82 -0.36 8.24 -6.37
C ALA A 82 0.79 7.84 -5.45
N LEU A 83 1.70 8.78 -5.16
CA LEU A 83 2.80 8.56 -4.23
C LEU A 83 2.42 9.10 -2.85
N ILE A 84 2.32 8.21 -1.87
CA ILE A 84 1.88 8.53 -0.51
C ILE A 84 3.05 8.35 0.46
N TYR A 85 3.42 9.41 1.16
CA TYR A 85 4.52 9.32 2.12
C TYR A 85 4.09 8.67 3.43
N ARG A 86 4.99 7.92 4.05
CA ARG A 86 4.77 7.28 5.35
C ARG A 86 4.31 8.25 6.43
N ARG A 87 4.79 9.48 6.39
CA ARG A 87 4.39 10.55 7.30
C ARG A 87 2.90 10.86 7.17
N ASP A 88 2.39 10.93 5.95
CA ASP A 88 1.00 11.28 5.68
C ASP A 88 0.06 10.15 6.10
N VAL A 89 0.47 8.89 5.86
CA VAL A 89 -0.22 7.71 6.38
C VAL A 89 -0.36 7.77 7.91
N LYS A 90 0.73 8.04 8.63
CA LYS A 90 0.73 8.14 10.09
C LYS A 90 -0.18 9.28 10.59
N LEU A 91 -0.11 10.42 9.96
CA LEU A 91 -0.91 11.59 10.32
C LEU A 91 -2.40 11.31 10.07
N HIS A 92 -2.73 10.74 8.91
CA HIS A 92 -4.11 10.46 8.54
C HIS A 92 -4.76 9.41 9.45
N LEU A 93 -4.10 8.25 9.63
CA LEU A 93 -4.66 7.13 10.38
C LEU A 93 -4.58 7.28 11.91
N CYS A 94 -3.56 7.96 12.42
CA CYS A 94 -3.27 8.01 13.85
C CYS A 94 -3.24 9.44 14.42
N GLY A 95 -3.40 10.47 13.60
CA GLY A 95 -3.31 11.86 14.05
C GLY A 95 -1.90 12.28 14.51
N SER A 96 -0.87 11.46 14.28
CA SER A 96 0.48 11.70 14.78
C SER A 96 1.55 11.14 13.89
N VAL A 97 2.49 11.97 13.46
CA VAL A 97 3.67 11.54 12.69
C VAL A 97 4.61 10.61 13.47
N ARG A 98 4.49 10.59 14.82
CA ARG A 98 5.27 9.71 15.69
C ARG A 98 4.66 8.34 15.90
N ALA A 99 3.50 8.05 15.29
CA ALA A 99 2.85 6.76 15.38
C ALA A 99 3.78 5.62 14.92
N LYS A 100 3.73 4.51 15.63
CA LYS A 100 4.45 3.27 15.30
C LYS A 100 3.57 2.38 14.43
N ASP A 101 4.16 1.37 13.80
CA ASP A 101 3.43 0.41 12.94
C ASP A 101 2.30 -0.31 13.68
N ALA A 102 2.50 -0.60 14.96
CA ALA A 102 1.44 -1.16 15.81
C ALA A 102 0.23 -0.22 15.95
N ASN A 103 0.43 1.09 16.03
CA ASN A 103 -0.65 2.07 16.09
C ASN A 103 -1.41 2.14 14.75
N ILE A 104 -0.68 2.13 13.63
CA ILE A 104 -1.28 2.10 12.29
C ILE A 104 -2.14 0.83 12.11
N ARG A 105 -1.58 -0.33 12.49
CA ARG A 105 -2.31 -1.60 12.43
C ARG A 105 -3.59 -1.56 13.28
N GLN A 106 -3.51 -1.04 14.51
CA GLN A 106 -4.68 -0.93 15.37
C GLN A 106 -5.74 0.00 14.76
N ALA A 107 -5.33 1.16 14.25
CA ALA A 107 -6.23 2.10 13.58
C ALA A 107 -6.94 1.46 12.38
N LEU A 108 -6.23 0.63 11.59
CA LEU A 108 -6.84 -0.11 10.48
C LEU A 108 -7.84 -1.17 10.96
N ILE A 109 -7.54 -1.89 12.04
CA ILE A 109 -8.46 -2.86 12.64
C ILE A 109 -9.71 -2.18 13.18
N ASP A 110 -9.56 -1.04 13.86
CA ASP A 110 -10.67 -0.26 14.42
C ASP A 110 -11.58 0.28 13.30
N LYS A 111 -11.00 0.65 12.17
CA LYS A 111 -11.70 1.20 11.01
C LYS A 111 -12.38 0.13 10.14
N LEU A 112 -11.68 -0.93 9.80
CA LEU A 112 -12.11 -1.95 8.84
C LEU A 112 -12.80 -3.15 9.51
N GLY A 113 -12.52 -3.38 10.79
CA GLY A 113 -13.01 -4.50 11.55
C GLY A 113 -11.91 -5.48 11.98
N PRO A 114 -12.22 -6.36 12.94
CA PRO A 114 -11.27 -7.29 13.52
C PRO A 114 -10.80 -8.34 12.53
N GLN A 115 -9.62 -8.92 12.80
CA GLN A 115 -9.11 -10.03 12.00
C GLN A 115 -10.01 -11.27 12.03
N GLY A 116 -10.71 -11.49 13.13
CA GLY A 116 -11.51 -12.71 13.30
C GLY A 116 -10.65 -13.96 13.44
N THR A 117 -11.23 -15.11 13.12
CA THR A 117 -10.61 -16.43 13.22
C THR A 117 -10.67 -17.16 11.88
N LYS A 118 -10.00 -18.33 11.76
CA LYS A 118 -10.09 -19.16 10.55
C LYS A 118 -11.53 -19.64 10.27
N LYS A 119 -12.36 -19.84 11.32
CA LYS A 119 -13.76 -20.26 11.18
C LYS A 119 -14.67 -19.10 10.81
N GLU A 120 -14.36 -17.91 11.34
CA GLU A 120 -15.11 -16.68 11.13
C GLU A 120 -14.12 -15.57 10.78
N PRO A 121 -13.65 -15.53 9.52
CA PRO A 121 -12.66 -14.52 9.11
C PRO A 121 -13.29 -13.13 9.07
N GLY A 122 -12.63 -12.19 9.74
CA GLY A 122 -13.00 -10.78 9.68
C GLY A 122 -12.39 -10.06 8.48
N PRO A 123 -12.72 -8.79 8.27
CA PRO A 123 -12.25 -8.02 7.10
C PRO A 123 -10.74 -7.96 6.94
N THR A 124 -9.99 -7.95 8.05
CA THR A 124 -8.52 -7.89 8.04
C THR A 124 -7.87 -9.27 8.26
N TYR A 125 -8.65 -10.37 8.12
CA TYR A 125 -8.11 -11.71 8.25
C TYR A 125 -7.07 -12.01 7.19
N GLY A 126 -5.93 -12.56 7.62
CA GLY A 126 -4.85 -12.95 6.70
C GLY A 126 -3.89 -11.81 6.30
N VAL A 127 -4.16 -10.57 6.66
CA VAL A 127 -3.22 -9.45 6.44
C VAL A 127 -1.97 -9.66 7.29
N LYS A 128 -0.79 -9.72 6.67
CA LYS A 128 0.49 -10.02 7.34
C LYS A 128 1.62 -9.14 6.83
N SER A 129 2.65 -8.96 7.67
CA SER A 129 3.92 -8.31 7.29
C SER A 129 3.71 -6.98 6.55
N HIS A 130 4.37 -6.79 5.41
CA HIS A 130 4.29 -5.60 4.56
C HIS A 130 2.90 -5.32 3.98
N ALA A 131 2.01 -6.30 3.95
CA ALA A 131 0.62 -6.07 3.52
C ALA A 131 -0.13 -5.08 4.43
N TRP A 132 0.22 -4.96 5.72
CA TRP A 132 -0.34 -3.94 6.60
C TRP A 132 0.05 -2.52 6.18
N ALA A 133 1.30 -2.33 5.75
CA ALA A 133 1.76 -1.03 5.26
C ALA A 133 1.07 -0.69 3.93
N ALA A 134 0.97 -1.65 3.01
CA ALA A 134 0.25 -1.48 1.76
C ALA A 134 -1.24 -1.16 1.98
N LEU A 135 -1.90 -1.82 2.95
CA LEU A 135 -3.29 -1.54 3.32
C LEU A 135 -3.44 -0.12 3.88
N ALA A 136 -2.49 0.32 4.72
CA ALA A 136 -2.48 1.67 5.25
C ALA A 136 -2.40 2.74 4.15
N VAL A 137 -1.55 2.51 3.14
CA VAL A 137 -1.44 3.37 1.95
C VAL A 137 -2.76 3.39 1.18
N ALA A 138 -3.36 2.23 0.93
CA ALA A 138 -4.62 2.12 0.18
C ALA A 138 -5.78 2.85 0.88
N VAL A 139 -5.94 2.65 2.18
CA VAL A 139 -6.98 3.33 2.98
C VAL A 139 -6.75 4.84 3.01
N THR A 140 -5.50 5.29 3.26
CA THR A 140 -5.16 6.71 3.25
C THR A 140 -5.50 7.35 1.91
N PHE A 141 -5.10 6.70 0.80
CA PHE A 141 -5.39 7.19 -0.54
C PHE A 141 -6.90 7.28 -0.81
N ALA A 142 -7.65 6.22 -0.51
CA ALA A 142 -9.09 6.18 -0.75
C ALA A 142 -9.84 7.30 0.00
N GLU A 143 -9.43 7.61 1.23
CA GLU A 143 -10.07 8.63 2.06
C GLU A 143 -9.62 10.07 1.75
N THR A 144 -8.41 10.24 1.24
CA THR A 144 -7.88 11.60 0.93
C THR A 144 -8.10 12.01 -0.52
N ASN A 145 -8.27 11.05 -1.43
CA ASN A 145 -8.38 11.29 -2.88
C ASN A 145 -9.61 10.63 -3.52
N GLY A 146 -10.45 9.95 -2.76
CA GLY A 146 -11.64 9.22 -3.26
C GLY A 146 -12.77 10.11 -3.73
N ASP A 147 -12.75 11.41 -3.42
CA ASP A 147 -13.78 12.41 -3.78
C ASP A 147 -13.37 13.32 -4.96
N ARG A 148 -12.36 12.93 -5.75
CA ARG A 148 -11.94 13.72 -6.92
C ARG A 148 -12.06 12.96 -8.22
#